data_f43de1b37930f3163b92c95801cf6513
#
_entry.id   f43de1b37930f3163b92c95801cf6513
#
_cell.length_a   1.000
_cell.length_b   1.000
_cell.length_c   1.000
_cell.angle_alpha   90.00
_cell.angle_beta   90.00
_cell.angle_gamma   90.00
#
_symmetry.space_group_name_H-M   'P 1'
#
loop_
_entity.id
_entity.type
_entity.pdbx_description
1 polymer ?
#
loop_
_entity_poly.entity_id
_entity_poly.type
_entity_poly.pdbx_seq_one_letter_code
_entity_poly.pdbx_strand_id
1 'polypeptide(L)'
;MQEAIKSDDVYLDAKNDFKRLIKSIENVVGDKNLKHQFNLEKHSLGSSEFEQEYRQWVLDNTLFINPLNDIYRLPVVAHDCMGLPPMIMKSNEPMVYHDIYNQIKQEFISARYFLYKGLFNSNTHFSDRGNILVDTFDYSYYSLNIEMLKASFRMCYSIFDKIALYINKYYEINLPPEKVNFSKIWHEYDKHGKPIGLREQINKSENWVLRGLYWLSRDIFSKEIDSVDPEATDIAKIRNFIEHKSFKVIDIGDLGEINE
;
A
#
# COMPACT_ATOMS: atom_id res chain seq x y z
N MET A 1 3.57 17.01 17.88
CA MET A 1 4.23 16.75 19.17
C MET A 1 4.07 17.88 20.17
N GLN A 2 4.46 19.11 19.89
CA GLN A 2 4.31 20.24 20.84
C GLN A 2 2.85 20.52 21.20
N GLU A 3 1.92 20.39 20.26
CA GLU A 3 0.48 20.50 20.51
C GLU A 3 -0.06 19.32 21.33
N ALA A 4 0.40 18.10 21.05
CA ALA A 4 0.01 16.91 21.81
C ALA A 4 0.44 16.99 23.29
N ILE A 5 1.56 17.67 23.60
CA ILE A 5 1.97 17.87 24.98
C ILE A 5 1.03 18.81 25.74
N LYS A 6 0.38 19.73 25.03
CA LYS A 6 -0.56 20.71 25.61
C LYS A 6 -1.99 20.18 25.71
N SER A 7 -2.31 19.12 25.00
CA SER A 7 -3.64 18.50 25.01
C SER A 7 -3.87 17.70 26.31
N ASP A 8 -5.04 17.85 26.90
CA ASP A 8 -5.44 17.09 28.09
C ASP A 8 -5.85 15.65 27.76
N ASP A 9 -6.09 15.35 26.47
CA ASP A 9 -6.49 14.03 25.98
C ASP A 9 -5.35 13.03 25.80
N VAL A 10 -4.08 13.46 26.03
CA VAL A 10 -2.90 12.61 25.86
C VAL A 10 -2.42 12.10 27.20
N TYR A 11 -2.23 10.80 27.31
CA TYR A 11 -1.71 10.15 28.51
C TYR A 11 -0.34 10.74 28.94
N LEU A 12 -0.13 10.82 30.25
CA LEU A 12 1.07 11.45 30.86
C LEU A 12 2.38 10.81 30.38
N ASP A 13 2.39 9.49 30.23
CA ASP A 13 3.58 8.76 29.74
C ASP A 13 3.91 9.15 28.30
N ALA A 14 2.90 9.23 27.42
CA ALA A 14 3.08 9.68 26.05
C ALA A 14 3.57 11.15 25.98
N LYS A 15 3.08 12.02 26.87
CA LYS A 15 3.58 13.41 26.99
C LYS A 15 5.08 13.44 27.37
N ASN A 16 5.50 12.57 28.27
CA ASN A 16 6.90 12.49 28.69
C ASN A 16 7.80 11.97 27.56
N ASP A 17 7.34 10.98 26.81
CA ASP A 17 8.05 10.46 25.64
C ASP A 17 8.15 11.52 24.53
N PHE A 18 7.09 12.27 24.26
CA PHE A 18 7.14 13.40 23.32
C PHE A 18 8.12 14.49 23.76
N LYS A 19 8.20 14.80 25.07
CA LYS A 19 9.20 15.75 25.58
C LYS A 19 10.63 15.26 25.38
N ARG A 20 10.90 13.96 25.64
CA ARG A 20 12.22 13.35 25.40
C ARG A 20 12.60 13.40 23.93
N LEU A 21 11.65 13.06 23.05
CA LEU A 21 11.85 13.06 21.60
C LEU A 21 12.12 14.47 21.08
N ILE A 22 11.34 15.47 21.52
CA ILE A 22 11.58 16.88 21.15
C ILE A 22 12.99 17.30 21.54
N LYS A 23 13.40 17.03 22.78
CA LYS A 23 14.75 17.39 23.26
C LYS A 23 15.85 16.70 22.46
N SER A 24 15.64 15.43 22.05
CA SER A 24 16.55 14.71 21.17
C SER A 24 16.66 15.37 19.79
N ILE A 25 15.54 15.77 19.20
CA ILE A 25 15.48 16.46 17.92
C ILE A 25 16.17 17.82 18.00
N GLU A 26 15.92 18.60 19.07
CA GLU A 26 16.57 19.91 19.32
C GLU A 26 18.09 19.77 19.39
N ASN A 27 18.58 18.74 20.04
CA ASN A 27 20.01 18.45 20.13
C ASN A 27 20.67 18.10 18.79
N VAL A 28 19.95 17.41 17.91
CA VAL A 28 20.49 16.97 16.62
C VAL A 28 20.34 18.06 15.55
N VAL A 29 19.21 18.71 15.49
CA VAL A 29 18.86 19.69 14.44
C VAL A 29 19.36 21.09 14.78
N GLY A 30 19.45 21.41 16.05
CA GLY A 30 19.83 22.73 16.58
C GLY A 30 18.69 23.74 16.52
N ASP A 31 18.65 24.60 17.53
CA ASP A 31 17.56 25.57 17.78
C ASP A 31 17.30 26.54 16.62
N LYS A 32 18.36 26.92 15.88
CA LYS A 32 18.25 27.83 14.73
C LYS A 32 17.49 27.20 13.56
N ASN A 33 17.72 25.92 13.30
CA ASN A 33 17.07 25.21 12.21
C ASN A 33 15.60 24.89 12.53
N LEU A 34 15.29 24.61 13.80
CA LEU A 34 13.90 24.37 14.25
C LEU A 34 13.03 25.63 14.22
N LYS A 35 13.64 26.81 14.39
CA LYS A 35 12.94 28.10 14.31
C LYS A 35 12.90 28.68 12.91
N HIS A 36 13.59 28.06 11.94
CA HIS A 36 13.56 28.51 10.56
C HIS A 36 12.19 28.24 9.93
N GLN A 37 11.50 29.27 9.50
CA GLN A 37 10.24 29.14 8.77
C GLN A 37 10.56 28.77 7.32
N PHE A 38 10.36 27.52 6.98
CA PHE A 38 10.41 27.07 5.58
C PHE A 38 9.11 27.50 4.87
N ASN A 39 9.23 28.07 3.69
CA ASN A 39 8.05 28.31 2.85
C ASN A 39 7.67 26.99 2.16
N LEU A 40 6.81 26.22 2.81
CA LEU A 40 6.39 24.88 2.38
C LEU A 40 5.49 24.90 1.14
N GLU A 41 4.90 26.05 0.81
CA GLU A 41 3.99 26.22 -0.34
C GLU A 41 4.73 26.43 -1.67
N LYS A 42 6.02 26.77 -1.63
CA LYS A 42 6.82 27.08 -2.84
C LYS A 42 7.40 25.85 -3.55
N HIS A 43 7.11 24.64 -3.07
CA HIS A 43 7.58 23.43 -3.73
C HIS A 43 6.70 23.09 -4.93
N SER A 44 7.35 22.92 -6.10
CA SER A 44 6.65 22.50 -7.32
C SER A 44 6.28 21.03 -7.25
N LEU A 45 5.10 20.70 -7.76
CA LEU A 45 4.65 19.30 -7.93
C LEU A 45 5.20 18.66 -9.21
N GLY A 46 5.91 19.39 -10.05
CA GLY A 46 6.50 18.86 -11.27
C GLY A 46 6.71 19.91 -12.34
N SER A 47 7.28 19.50 -13.47
CA SER A 47 7.67 20.34 -14.58
C SER A 47 6.59 20.48 -15.66
N SER A 48 5.63 19.55 -15.72
CA SER A 48 4.50 19.57 -16.66
C SER A 48 3.17 19.57 -15.93
N GLU A 49 2.12 20.07 -16.58
CA GLU A 49 0.75 20.06 -16.08
C GLU A 49 0.31 18.64 -15.69
N PHE A 50 0.53 17.67 -16.57
CA PHE A 50 0.21 16.27 -16.31
C PHE A 50 0.93 15.71 -15.06
N GLU A 51 2.21 16.07 -14.85
CA GLU A 51 2.96 15.64 -13.65
C GLU A 51 2.38 16.29 -12.38
N GLN A 52 1.99 17.56 -12.47
CA GLN A 52 1.40 18.29 -11.35
C GLN A 52 0.04 17.71 -10.97
N GLU A 53 -0.82 17.44 -11.94
CA GLU A 53 -2.13 16.81 -11.71
C GLU A 53 -1.98 15.41 -11.09
N TYR A 54 -1.09 14.59 -11.64
CA TYR A 54 -0.81 13.27 -11.08
C TYR A 54 -0.32 13.34 -9.64
N ARG A 55 0.67 14.19 -9.35
CA ARG A 55 1.21 14.31 -8.00
C ARG A 55 0.22 14.94 -7.03
N GLN A 56 -0.62 15.85 -7.48
CA GLN A 56 -1.71 16.39 -6.67
C GLN A 56 -2.71 15.29 -6.31
N TRP A 57 -3.13 14.50 -7.29
CA TRP A 57 -4.01 13.35 -7.04
C TRP A 57 -3.39 12.35 -6.05
N VAL A 58 -2.10 12.06 -6.17
CA VAL A 58 -1.39 11.19 -5.22
C VAL A 58 -1.37 11.77 -3.81
N LEU A 59 -1.14 13.08 -3.67
CA LEU A 59 -1.18 13.79 -2.39
C LEU A 59 -2.56 13.71 -1.74
N ASP A 60 -3.60 14.01 -2.50
CA ASP A 60 -4.98 14.10 -2.01
C ASP A 60 -5.48 12.73 -1.54
N ASN A 61 -5.03 11.66 -2.18
CA ASN A 61 -5.38 10.28 -1.83
C ASN A 61 -4.39 9.61 -0.85
N THR A 62 -3.44 10.35 -0.25
CA THR A 62 -2.47 9.79 0.71
C THR A 62 -1.64 8.62 0.17
N LEU A 63 -1.27 8.67 -1.09
CA LEU A 63 -0.60 7.56 -1.78
C LEU A 63 0.92 7.73 -1.92
N PHE A 64 1.53 8.80 -1.40
CA PHE A 64 2.98 8.87 -1.27
C PHE A 64 3.47 7.98 -0.12
N ILE A 65 4.53 7.22 -0.36
CA ILE A 65 5.22 6.45 0.70
C ILE A 65 6.05 7.44 1.54
N ASN A 66 5.32 8.28 2.26
CA ASN A 66 5.81 9.35 3.10
C ASN A 66 4.86 9.53 4.28
N PRO A 67 5.29 9.24 5.53
CA PRO A 67 4.41 9.36 6.70
C PRO A 67 3.81 10.75 6.91
N LEU A 68 4.43 11.79 6.36
CA LEU A 68 3.88 13.14 6.43
C LEU A 68 2.69 13.34 5.49
N ASN A 69 2.54 12.51 4.47
CA ASN A 69 1.37 12.58 3.57
C ASN A 69 0.08 12.14 4.27
N ASP A 70 0.15 11.35 5.34
CA ASP A 70 -1.02 10.99 6.15
C ASP A 70 -1.61 12.21 6.86
N ILE A 71 -0.77 13.22 7.15
CA ILE A 71 -1.12 14.41 7.93
C ILE A 71 -1.28 15.64 7.06
N TYR A 72 -0.43 15.80 6.03
CA TYR A 72 -0.34 17.01 5.22
C TYR A 72 -0.57 16.74 3.74
N ARG A 73 -1.17 17.73 3.06
CA ARG A 73 -1.37 17.79 1.60
C ARG A 73 -0.51 18.89 0.95
N LEU A 74 0.67 19.13 1.52
CA LEU A 74 1.58 20.17 1.03
C LEU A 74 2.51 19.62 -0.07
N PRO A 75 2.83 20.40 -1.12
CA PRO A 75 3.72 19.96 -2.19
C PRO A 75 5.07 19.39 -1.73
N VAL A 76 5.61 19.91 -0.61
CA VAL A 76 6.88 19.45 -0.02
C VAL A 76 6.83 17.96 0.40
N VAL A 77 5.65 17.40 0.62
CA VAL A 77 5.47 15.98 1.01
C VAL A 77 5.29 15.05 -0.20
N ALA A 78 5.20 15.61 -1.41
CA ALA A 78 4.91 14.89 -2.64
C ALA A 78 6.11 14.06 -3.14
N HIS A 79 6.64 13.17 -2.30
CA HIS A 79 7.73 12.27 -2.67
C HIS A 79 7.77 11.01 -1.80
N ASP A 80 8.23 9.91 -2.36
CA ASP A 80 8.30 8.60 -1.73
C ASP A 80 9.63 8.46 -0.97
N CYS A 81 9.73 9.08 0.22
CA CYS A 81 10.98 9.18 0.99
C CYS A 81 11.20 8.05 1.99
N MET A 82 10.17 7.26 2.34
CA MET A 82 10.32 6.21 3.34
C MET A 82 11.32 5.14 2.87
N GLY A 83 12.27 4.84 3.71
CA GLY A 83 13.30 3.83 3.52
C GLY A 83 13.40 2.87 4.69
N LEU A 84 14.21 1.85 4.56
CA LEU A 84 14.55 0.98 5.69
C LEU A 84 15.47 1.71 6.66
N PRO A 85 15.40 1.37 7.96
CA PRO A 85 16.36 1.88 8.93
C PRO A 85 17.78 1.42 8.58
N PRO A 86 18.82 2.12 9.06
CA PRO A 86 20.21 1.68 8.92
C PRO A 86 20.39 0.26 9.50
N MET A 87 21.00 -0.62 8.74
CA MET A 87 21.29 -1.99 9.13
C MET A 87 22.79 -2.27 9.04
N ILE A 88 23.32 -3.00 10.03
CA ILE A 88 24.70 -3.49 10.00
C ILE A 88 24.66 -4.88 9.34
N MET A 89 25.38 -5.01 8.22
CA MET A 89 25.48 -6.25 7.47
C MET A 89 26.94 -6.63 7.28
N LYS A 90 27.20 -7.93 7.13
CA LYS A 90 28.54 -8.40 6.76
C LYS A 90 28.82 -8.02 5.30
N SER A 91 30.05 -7.65 5.02
CA SER A 91 30.47 -7.15 3.69
C SER A 91 30.21 -8.10 2.51
N ASN A 92 30.07 -9.40 2.78
CA ASN A 92 29.83 -10.44 1.78
C ASN A 92 28.40 -10.99 1.76
N GLU A 93 27.50 -10.42 2.56
CA GLU A 93 26.09 -10.83 2.55
C GLU A 93 25.29 -9.98 1.55
N PRO A 94 24.37 -10.60 0.76
CA PRO A 94 23.50 -9.84 -0.14
C PRO A 94 22.50 -8.98 0.67
N MET A 95 22.17 -7.80 0.14
CA MET A 95 21.26 -6.84 0.77
C MET A 95 19.78 -7.23 0.56
N VAL A 96 19.41 -8.45 0.95
CA VAL A 96 18.10 -9.08 0.67
C VAL A 96 16.94 -8.22 1.15
N TYR A 97 17.04 -7.60 2.32
CA TYR A 97 15.98 -6.75 2.85
C TYR A 97 15.74 -5.50 2.00
N HIS A 98 16.84 -4.87 1.53
CA HIS A 98 16.76 -3.71 0.65
C HIS A 98 16.21 -4.08 -0.72
N ASP A 99 16.60 -5.25 -1.25
CA ASP A 99 16.11 -5.73 -2.54
C ASP A 99 14.60 -5.96 -2.52
N ILE A 100 14.09 -6.69 -1.51
CA ILE A 100 12.65 -6.94 -1.36
C ILE A 100 11.90 -5.61 -1.14
N TYR A 101 12.43 -4.73 -0.28
CA TYR A 101 11.79 -3.45 0.01
C TYR A 101 11.74 -2.54 -1.23
N ASN A 102 12.84 -2.44 -1.98
CA ASN A 102 12.90 -1.65 -3.20
C ASN A 102 11.93 -2.18 -4.26
N GLN A 103 11.78 -3.50 -4.38
CA GLN A 103 10.77 -4.13 -5.23
C GLN A 103 9.35 -3.75 -4.83
N ILE A 104 9.00 -3.91 -3.55
CA ILE A 104 7.69 -3.52 -3.00
C ILE A 104 7.41 -2.05 -3.30
N LYS A 105 8.37 -1.18 -3.01
CA LYS A 105 8.24 0.26 -3.23
C LYS A 105 8.03 0.61 -4.70
N GLN A 106 8.84 0.05 -5.59
CA GLN A 106 8.72 0.31 -7.02
C GLN A 106 7.41 -0.23 -7.59
N GLU A 107 6.97 -1.42 -7.19
CA GLU A 107 5.70 -1.98 -7.63
C GLU A 107 4.51 -1.14 -7.17
N PHE A 108 4.53 -0.67 -5.92
CA PHE A 108 3.48 0.23 -5.43
C PHE A 108 3.43 1.54 -6.23
N ILE A 109 4.57 2.16 -6.50
CA ILE A 109 4.67 3.39 -7.30
C ILE A 109 4.12 3.15 -8.72
N SER A 110 4.45 2.00 -9.31
CA SER A 110 3.97 1.64 -10.66
C SER A 110 2.48 1.33 -10.67
N ALA A 111 1.98 0.59 -9.67
CA ALA A 111 0.55 0.30 -9.51
C ALA A 111 -0.26 1.58 -9.36
N ARG A 112 0.19 2.51 -8.53
CA ARG A 112 -0.41 3.83 -8.34
C ARG A 112 -0.49 4.62 -9.65
N TYR A 113 0.56 4.59 -10.46
CA TYR A 113 0.58 5.26 -11.75
C TYR A 113 -0.38 4.60 -12.76
N PHE A 114 -0.43 3.27 -12.81
CA PHE A 114 -1.37 2.55 -13.66
C PHE A 114 -2.81 2.80 -13.25
N LEU A 115 -3.09 2.88 -11.94
CA LEU A 115 -4.40 3.27 -11.42
C LEU A 115 -4.80 4.65 -11.93
N TYR A 116 -3.93 5.65 -11.76
CA TYR A 116 -4.18 7.00 -12.23
C TYR A 116 -4.44 7.05 -13.74
N LYS A 117 -3.58 6.40 -14.53
CA LYS A 117 -3.74 6.36 -15.99
C LYS A 117 -5.01 5.65 -16.43
N GLY A 118 -5.39 4.59 -15.74
CA GLY A 118 -6.63 3.87 -16.04
C GLY A 118 -7.88 4.65 -15.69
N LEU A 119 -7.84 5.49 -14.63
CA LEU A 119 -8.99 6.30 -14.20
C LEU A 119 -9.17 7.59 -15.02
N PHE A 120 -8.08 8.27 -15.35
CA PHE A 120 -8.15 9.65 -15.86
C PHE A 120 -7.77 9.81 -17.34
N ASN A 121 -7.44 8.73 -18.04
CA ASN A 121 -7.19 8.81 -19.47
C ASN A 121 -8.53 8.74 -20.23
N SER A 122 -9.03 9.90 -20.65
CA SER A 122 -10.32 10.00 -21.39
C SER A 122 -10.24 9.63 -22.88
N ASN A 123 -9.03 9.56 -23.43
CA ASN A 123 -8.84 9.33 -24.86
C ASN A 123 -8.61 7.85 -25.17
N THR A 124 -9.26 7.36 -26.24
CA THR A 124 -8.96 6.05 -26.80
C THR A 124 -7.49 6.01 -27.24
N HIS A 125 -6.72 5.13 -26.62
CA HIS A 125 -5.31 4.98 -26.95
C HIS A 125 -5.14 4.44 -28.37
N PHE A 126 -4.05 4.82 -29.03
CA PHE A 126 -3.82 4.40 -30.42
C PHE A 126 -3.69 2.88 -30.57
N SER A 127 -3.28 2.15 -29.52
CA SER A 127 -3.19 0.67 -29.54
C SER A 127 -4.58 0.01 -29.60
N ASP A 128 -5.62 0.70 -29.17
CA ASP A 128 -6.98 0.18 -29.18
C ASP A 128 -7.68 0.47 -30.52
N ARG A 129 -7.09 1.38 -31.32
CA ARG A 129 -7.63 1.72 -32.65
C ARG A 129 -7.41 0.57 -33.61
N GLY A 130 -8.47 0.18 -34.33
CA GLY A 130 -8.42 -0.94 -35.27
C GLY A 130 -8.46 -2.32 -34.63
N ASN A 131 -8.60 -2.41 -33.31
CA ASN A 131 -8.91 -3.67 -32.65
C ASN A 131 -10.41 -3.98 -32.84
N ILE A 132 -10.71 -4.98 -33.70
CA ILE A 132 -12.08 -5.38 -34.00
C ILE A 132 -12.48 -6.45 -32.98
N LEU A 133 -13.30 -6.06 -32.02
CA LEU A 133 -13.86 -6.96 -31.03
C LEU A 133 -15.27 -7.39 -31.42
N VAL A 134 -15.64 -8.60 -31.04
CA VAL A 134 -17.01 -9.10 -31.22
C VAL A 134 -17.90 -8.46 -30.15
N ASP A 135 -19.02 -7.89 -30.57
CA ASP A 135 -20.02 -7.39 -29.65
C ASP A 135 -20.66 -8.55 -28.90
N THR A 136 -20.61 -8.51 -27.58
CA THR A 136 -21.16 -9.55 -26.70
C THR A 136 -22.55 -9.18 -26.18
N PHE A 137 -23.11 -8.05 -26.59
CA PHE A 137 -24.45 -7.54 -26.22
C PHE A 137 -24.66 -7.34 -24.72
N ASP A 138 -23.58 -7.26 -23.95
CA ASP A 138 -23.59 -7.09 -22.49
C ASP A 138 -22.88 -5.80 -22.03
N TYR A 139 -22.72 -4.85 -22.93
CA TYR A 139 -22.09 -3.55 -22.69
C TYR A 139 -20.68 -3.66 -22.10
N SER A 140 -19.97 -4.76 -22.41
CA SER A 140 -18.60 -4.97 -21.94
C SER A 140 -17.65 -3.95 -22.52
N TYR A 141 -16.86 -3.32 -21.65
CA TYR A 141 -15.87 -2.32 -22.04
C TYR A 141 -14.46 -2.90 -22.05
N TYR A 142 -13.81 -2.82 -23.21
CA TYR A 142 -12.44 -3.29 -23.41
C TYR A 142 -11.57 -2.14 -23.89
N SER A 143 -10.53 -1.81 -23.12
CA SER A 143 -9.58 -0.77 -23.48
C SER A 143 -8.26 -0.95 -22.71
N LEU A 144 -7.21 -0.29 -23.19
CA LEU A 144 -5.95 -0.21 -22.47
C LEU A 144 -6.14 0.34 -21.04
N ASN A 145 -7.06 1.29 -20.85
CA ASN A 145 -7.36 1.87 -19.54
C ASN A 145 -7.86 0.80 -18.56
N ILE A 146 -8.78 -0.06 -19.00
CA ILE A 146 -9.28 -1.18 -18.19
C ILE A 146 -8.16 -2.16 -17.87
N GLU A 147 -7.29 -2.48 -18.82
CA GLU A 147 -6.16 -3.36 -18.56
C GLU A 147 -5.13 -2.74 -17.62
N MET A 148 -4.94 -1.41 -17.63
CA MET A 148 -4.12 -0.70 -16.63
C MET A 148 -4.72 -0.81 -15.24
N LEU A 149 -6.05 -0.68 -15.07
CA LEU A 149 -6.72 -0.88 -13.78
C LEU A 149 -6.53 -2.30 -13.25
N LYS A 150 -6.74 -3.31 -14.13
CA LYS A 150 -6.52 -4.72 -13.77
C LYS A 150 -5.05 -4.98 -13.41
N ALA A 151 -4.10 -4.41 -14.15
CA ALA A 151 -2.67 -4.54 -13.86
C ALA A 151 -2.30 -3.91 -12.53
N SER A 152 -2.81 -2.69 -12.25
CA SER A 152 -2.64 -2.03 -10.95
C SER A 152 -3.13 -2.90 -9.80
N PHE A 153 -4.32 -3.47 -9.94
CA PHE A 153 -4.90 -4.36 -8.94
C PHE A 153 -4.03 -5.61 -8.70
N ARG A 154 -3.58 -6.28 -9.79
CA ARG A 154 -2.66 -7.44 -9.69
C ARG A 154 -1.36 -7.09 -8.97
N MET A 155 -0.78 -5.93 -9.29
CA MET A 155 0.45 -5.47 -8.65
C MET A 155 0.25 -5.24 -7.15
N CYS A 156 -0.85 -4.61 -6.73
CA CYS A 156 -1.16 -4.44 -5.32
C CYS A 156 -1.26 -5.78 -4.58
N TYR A 157 -1.89 -6.79 -5.18
CA TYR A 157 -1.95 -8.13 -4.61
C TYR A 157 -0.58 -8.81 -4.52
N SER A 158 0.25 -8.67 -5.55
CA SER A 158 1.60 -9.20 -5.57
C SER A 158 2.49 -8.63 -4.45
N ILE A 159 2.25 -7.39 -4.04
CA ILE A 159 2.94 -6.75 -2.93
C ILE A 159 2.74 -7.51 -1.62
N PHE A 160 1.55 -8.02 -1.35
CA PHE A 160 1.29 -8.80 -0.13
C PHE A 160 2.17 -10.04 -0.02
N ASP A 161 2.37 -10.78 -1.11
CA ASP A 161 3.25 -11.94 -1.11
C ASP A 161 4.72 -11.56 -0.90
N LYS A 162 5.16 -10.39 -1.40
CA LYS A 162 6.50 -9.86 -1.13
C LYS A 162 6.66 -9.40 0.33
N ILE A 163 5.61 -8.83 0.92
CA ILE A 163 5.59 -8.56 2.37
C ILE A 163 5.72 -9.86 3.16
N ALA A 164 5.06 -10.93 2.74
CA ALA A 164 5.22 -12.25 3.37
C ALA A 164 6.65 -12.78 3.25
N LEU A 165 7.31 -12.60 2.09
CA LEU A 165 8.73 -12.95 1.91
C LEU A 165 9.62 -12.14 2.86
N TYR A 166 9.35 -10.85 3.01
CA TYR A 166 10.06 -10.00 3.96
C TYR A 166 9.89 -10.50 5.41
N ILE A 167 8.66 -10.78 5.82
CA ILE A 167 8.32 -11.34 7.14
C ILE A 167 9.02 -12.68 7.37
N ASN A 168 8.99 -13.58 6.38
CA ASN A 168 9.65 -14.88 6.43
C ASN A 168 11.15 -14.74 6.73
N LYS A 169 11.80 -13.79 6.08
CA LYS A 169 13.23 -13.54 6.25
C LYS A 169 13.53 -12.82 7.57
N TYR A 170 12.76 -11.78 7.88
CA TYR A 170 13.01 -10.92 9.06
C TYR A 170 12.81 -11.67 10.39
N TYR A 171 11.76 -12.48 10.47
CA TYR A 171 11.46 -13.28 11.68
C TYR A 171 12.08 -14.68 11.65
N GLU A 172 12.97 -14.95 10.69
CA GLU A 172 13.68 -16.24 10.56
C GLU A 172 12.73 -17.44 10.58
N ILE A 173 11.55 -17.30 9.93
CA ILE A 173 10.55 -18.37 9.84
C ILE A 173 11.08 -19.54 8.99
N ASN A 174 11.96 -19.23 8.03
CA ASN A 174 12.69 -20.18 7.19
C ASN A 174 11.81 -21.13 6.34
N LEU A 175 10.64 -20.66 5.94
CA LEU A 175 9.85 -21.35 4.92
C LEU A 175 10.55 -21.25 3.56
N PRO A 176 10.52 -22.34 2.76
CA PRO A 176 10.98 -22.29 1.38
C PRO A 176 10.19 -21.21 0.60
N PRO A 177 10.83 -20.42 -0.28
CA PRO A 177 10.18 -19.30 -0.97
C PRO A 177 8.87 -19.68 -1.69
N GLU A 178 8.81 -20.86 -2.30
CA GLU A 178 7.63 -21.37 -3.01
C GLU A 178 6.44 -21.69 -2.10
N LYS A 179 6.66 -21.76 -0.79
CA LYS A 179 5.61 -21.98 0.22
C LYS A 179 5.19 -20.70 0.93
N VAL A 180 5.90 -19.59 0.68
CA VAL A 180 5.60 -18.32 1.31
C VAL A 180 4.48 -17.63 0.53
N ASN A 181 3.40 -17.30 1.23
CA ASN A 181 2.37 -16.40 0.73
C ASN A 181 1.72 -15.68 1.91
N PHE A 182 1.08 -14.54 1.61
CA PHE A 182 0.55 -13.66 2.63
C PHE A 182 -0.57 -14.28 3.48
N SER A 183 -1.37 -15.19 2.91
CA SER A 183 -2.44 -15.84 3.66
C SER A 183 -1.93 -16.87 4.68
N LYS A 184 -0.75 -17.47 4.43
CA LYS A 184 -0.25 -18.61 5.22
C LYS A 184 0.93 -18.29 6.14
N ILE A 185 1.62 -17.19 5.92
CA ILE A 185 2.83 -16.83 6.68
C ILE A 185 2.57 -16.75 8.19
N TRP A 186 1.36 -16.48 8.61
CA TRP A 186 0.94 -16.20 9.98
C TRP A 186 0.84 -17.42 10.88
N HIS A 187 0.51 -18.60 10.29
CA HIS A 187 0.15 -19.80 11.03
C HIS A 187 1.18 -20.92 10.86
N GLU A 188 1.25 -21.75 11.88
CA GLU A 188 1.83 -23.09 11.76
C GLU A 188 0.79 -24.05 11.21
N TYR A 189 1.27 -25.05 10.45
CA TYR A 189 0.40 -26.03 9.80
C TYR A 189 0.84 -27.43 10.17
N ASP A 190 -0.13 -28.30 10.39
CA ASP A 190 0.14 -29.73 10.53
C ASP A 190 0.51 -30.38 9.19
N LYS A 191 0.83 -31.70 9.24
CA LYS A 191 1.18 -32.49 8.04
C LYS A 191 0.04 -32.60 7.01
N HIS A 192 -1.18 -32.27 7.40
CA HIS A 192 -2.37 -32.28 6.53
C HIS A 192 -2.72 -30.89 6.00
N GLY A 193 -1.92 -29.88 6.31
CA GLY A 193 -2.15 -28.51 5.87
C GLY A 193 -3.23 -27.75 6.66
N LYS A 194 -3.59 -28.25 7.86
CA LYS A 194 -4.53 -27.57 8.75
C LYS A 194 -3.77 -26.61 9.68
N PRO A 195 -4.23 -25.36 9.86
CA PRO A 195 -3.60 -24.43 10.79
C PRO A 195 -3.78 -24.92 12.22
N ILE A 196 -2.69 -24.94 12.99
CA ILE A 196 -2.66 -25.38 14.40
C ILE A 196 -2.48 -24.22 15.38
N GLY A 197 -2.11 -23.04 14.89
CA GLY A 197 -1.96 -21.84 15.71
C GLY A 197 -1.16 -20.76 15.01
N LEU A 198 -1.09 -19.58 15.61
CA LEU A 198 -0.19 -18.52 15.17
C LEU A 198 1.27 -18.94 15.44
N ARG A 199 2.17 -18.58 14.53
CA ARG A 199 3.60 -18.78 14.74
C ARG A 199 4.06 -18.04 15.99
N GLU A 200 4.99 -18.66 16.72
CA GLU A 200 5.48 -18.11 17.97
C GLU A 200 6.09 -16.71 17.80
N GLN A 201 6.85 -16.49 16.72
CA GLN A 201 7.48 -15.20 16.39
C GLN A 201 6.44 -14.10 16.19
N ILE A 202 5.30 -14.43 15.60
CA ILE A 202 4.18 -13.50 15.36
C ILE A 202 3.41 -13.26 16.64
N ASN A 203 3.09 -14.32 17.36
CA ASN A 203 2.29 -14.28 18.59
C ASN A 203 2.95 -13.47 19.71
N LYS A 204 4.28 -13.58 19.85
CA LYS A 204 5.07 -12.86 20.85
C LYS A 204 5.43 -11.44 20.42
N SER A 205 5.17 -11.05 19.18
CA SER A 205 5.52 -9.73 18.68
C SER A 205 4.64 -8.63 19.31
N GLU A 206 5.28 -7.59 19.82
CA GLU A 206 4.62 -6.36 20.28
C GLU A 206 4.43 -5.33 19.16
N ASN A 207 4.81 -5.68 17.92
CA ASN A 207 4.69 -4.81 16.76
C ASN A 207 3.23 -4.70 16.30
N TRP A 208 2.62 -3.56 16.57
CA TRP A 208 1.22 -3.28 16.21
C TRP A 208 0.98 -3.28 14.69
N VAL A 209 1.96 -2.85 13.90
CA VAL A 209 1.86 -2.87 12.43
C VAL A 209 1.79 -4.32 11.92
N LEU A 210 2.61 -5.21 12.48
CA LEU A 210 2.56 -6.64 12.15
C LEU A 210 1.20 -7.25 12.50
N ARG A 211 0.63 -6.87 13.64
CA ARG A 211 -0.73 -7.29 14.03
C ARG A 211 -1.79 -6.76 13.06
N GLY A 212 -1.67 -5.51 12.64
CA GLY A 212 -2.55 -4.92 11.61
C GLY A 212 -2.48 -5.68 10.28
N LEU A 213 -1.28 -6.04 9.83
CA LEU A 213 -1.10 -6.87 8.63
C LEU A 213 -1.71 -8.27 8.77
N TYR A 214 -1.64 -8.87 9.96
CA TYR A 214 -2.29 -10.15 10.22
C TYR A 214 -3.82 -10.04 10.09
N TRP A 215 -4.44 -9.02 10.67
CA TRP A 215 -5.88 -8.79 10.55
C TRP A 215 -6.29 -8.51 9.11
N LEU A 216 -5.53 -7.69 8.39
CA LEU A 216 -5.73 -7.46 6.96
C LEU A 216 -5.66 -8.77 6.15
N SER A 217 -4.72 -9.67 6.49
CA SER A 217 -4.64 -10.98 5.86
C SER A 217 -5.90 -11.83 6.12
N ARG A 218 -6.47 -11.74 7.30
CA ARG A 218 -7.72 -12.43 7.63
C ARG A 218 -8.90 -11.87 6.83
N ASP A 219 -9.01 -10.56 6.75
CA ASP A 219 -10.08 -9.91 6.00
C ASP A 219 -10.04 -10.28 4.52
N ILE A 220 -8.85 -10.27 3.90
CA ILE A 220 -8.69 -10.54 2.47
C ILE A 220 -8.78 -12.03 2.11
N PHE A 221 -8.30 -12.94 2.98
CA PHE A 221 -8.07 -14.36 2.59
C PHE A 221 -8.87 -15.39 3.41
N SER A 222 -9.54 -15.00 4.51
CA SER A 222 -10.31 -15.96 5.31
C SER A 222 -11.66 -16.26 4.67
N LYS A 223 -12.00 -17.56 4.63
CA LYS A 223 -13.30 -18.02 4.13
C LYS A 223 -14.32 -18.30 5.26
N GLU A 224 -13.92 -18.20 6.50
CA GLU A 224 -14.62 -18.89 7.59
C GLU A 224 -15.24 -17.93 8.65
N ILE A 225 -15.23 -16.62 8.42
CA ILE A 225 -15.62 -15.69 9.51
C ILE A 225 -16.76 -14.77 9.08
N ASP A 226 -17.88 -14.89 9.78
CA ASP A 226 -19.03 -13.95 9.72
C ASP A 226 -18.67 -12.49 10.07
N SER A 227 -17.43 -12.23 10.44
CA SER A 227 -16.90 -10.91 10.81
C SER A 227 -15.95 -10.31 9.77
N VAL A 228 -15.77 -10.94 8.60
CA VAL A 228 -14.96 -10.38 7.52
C VAL A 228 -15.74 -9.24 6.88
N ASP A 229 -15.07 -8.13 6.66
CA ASP A 229 -15.61 -7.00 5.90
C ASP A 229 -16.16 -7.49 4.55
N PRO A 230 -17.44 -7.25 4.22
CA PRO A 230 -18.01 -7.65 2.95
C PRO A 230 -17.22 -7.16 1.75
N GLU A 231 -16.68 -5.95 1.80
CA GLU A 231 -15.83 -5.37 0.74
C GLU A 231 -14.53 -6.17 0.55
N ALA A 232 -13.90 -6.63 1.62
CA ALA A 232 -12.70 -7.47 1.53
C ALA A 232 -12.97 -8.81 0.84
N THR A 233 -14.14 -9.40 1.08
CA THR A 233 -14.58 -10.62 0.39
C THR A 233 -14.75 -10.38 -1.12
N ASP A 234 -15.30 -9.25 -1.51
CA ASP A 234 -15.47 -8.91 -2.92
C ASP A 234 -14.13 -8.60 -3.60
N ILE A 235 -13.20 -7.96 -2.92
CA ILE A 235 -11.82 -7.78 -3.38
C ILE A 235 -11.18 -9.14 -3.71
N ALA A 236 -11.32 -10.13 -2.82
CA ALA A 236 -10.79 -11.48 -3.06
C ALA A 236 -11.45 -12.19 -4.26
N LYS A 237 -12.76 -12.02 -4.45
CA LYS A 237 -13.48 -12.52 -5.62
C LYS A 237 -12.98 -11.85 -6.91
N ILE A 238 -12.86 -10.52 -6.92
CA ILE A 238 -12.35 -9.75 -8.06
C ILE A 238 -10.98 -10.25 -8.47
N ARG A 239 -10.06 -10.43 -7.50
CA ARG A 239 -8.72 -10.99 -7.76
C ARG A 239 -8.79 -12.34 -8.48
N ASN A 240 -9.60 -13.27 -7.97
CA ASN A 240 -9.72 -14.59 -8.57
C ASN A 240 -10.30 -14.55 -9.99
N PHE A 241 -11.21 -13.63 -10.26
CA PHE A 241 -11.75 -13.43 -11.61
C PHE A 241 -10.71 -12.84 -12.56
N ILE A 242 -9.96 -11.82 -12.12
CA ILE A 242 -8.91 -11.17 -12.93
C ILE A 242 -7.79 -12.17 -13.29
N GLU A 243 -7.40 -13.06 -12.36
CA GLU A 243 -6.27 -13.98 -12.54
C GLU A 243 -6.64 -15.27 -13.29
N HIS A 244 -7.82 -15.82 -13.02
CA HIS A 244 -8.13 -17.19 -13.39
C HIS A 244 -9.42 -17.34 -14.21
N LYS A 245 -10.18 -16.26 -14.41
CA LYS A 245 -11.49 -16.30 -15.09
C LYS A 245 -11.65 -15.09 -15.99
N SER A 246 -12.79 -15.00 -16.66
CA SER A 246 -13.16 -13.81 -17.42
C SER A 246 -13.70 -12.75 -16.48
N PHE A 247 -12.99 -11.63 -16.37
CA PHE A 247 -13.45 -10.44 -15.65
C PHE A 247 -13.80 -9.35 -16.66
N LYS A 248 -15.08 -9.01 -16.71
CA LYS A 248 -15.63 -7.98 -17.60
C LYS A 248 -15.95 -6.73 -16.78
N VAL A 249 -15.61 -5.57 -17.32
CA VAL A 249 -16.10 -4.29 -16.84
C VAL A 249 -17.24 -3.89 -17.76
N ILE A 250 -18.38 -3.56 -17.20
CA ILE A 250 -19.58 -3.20 -17.93
C ILE A 250 -19.78 -1.70 -17.75
N ASP A 251 -19.97 -0.98 -18.87
CA ASP A 251 -20.40 0.40 -18.83
C ASP A 251 -21.93 0.41 -18.70
N ILE A 252 -22.40 0.68 -17.50
CA ILE A 252 -23.85 0.70 -17.20
C ILE A 252 -24.46 2.04 -17.65
N GLY A 253 -23.66 3.01 -18.11
CA GLY A 253 -24.10 4.38 -18.35
C GLY A 253 -24.59 5.05 -17.06
N ASP A 254 -24.99 6.29 -17.12
CA ASP A 254 -25.77 6.93 -16.06
C ASP A 254 -27.11 6.17 -15.94
N LEU A 255 -27.18 5.20 -15.06
CA LEU A 255 -28.47 4.74 -14.53
C LEU A 255 -29.04 5.95 -13.79
N GLY A 256 -29.74 6.82 -14.53
CA GLY A 256 -30.50 7.89 -13.95
C GLY A 256 -31.27 7.32 -12.76
N GLU A 257 -31.28 8.04 -11.66
CA GLU A 257 -31.93 7.69 -10.40
C GLU A 257 -33.17 6.84 -10.65
N ILE A 258 -33.08 5.55 -10.35
CA ILE A 258 -34.26 4.71 -10.25
C ILE A 258 -34.93 5.17 -8.96
N ASN A 259 -35.77 6.21 -9.10
CA ASN A 259 -36.68 6.59 -8.02
C ASN A 259 -37.67 5.43 -7.86
N GLU A 260 -37.50 4.65 -6.77
CA GLU A 260 -38.58 3.84 -6.21
C GLU A 260 -39.53 4.71 -5.41
#